data_8579119881cffcb9cc9ea9cf76db39dc
#
_entry.id   8579119881cffcb9cc9ea9cf76db39dc
#
_cell.length_a   1.000
_cell.length_b   1.000
_cell.length_c   1.000
_cell.angle_alpha   90.00
_cell.angle_beta   90.00
_cell.angle_gamma   90.00
#
_symmetry.space_group_name_H-M   'P 1'
#
loop_
_entity.id
_entity.type
_entity.pdbx_description
1 polymer ?
#
loop_
_entity_poly.entity_id
_entity_poly.type
_entity_poly.pdbx_seq_one_letter_code
_entity_poly.pdbx_strand_id
1 'polypeptide(L)'
;NGKGGFIYDHSADAMRHIANAGEHMRIDSSGNLLVGKTSSSPSSQTGSVNYGDGFFALTLTNSRADTLNVYNTSASAYRFYLTSAGQIHATSTSITAISDERLKENIVDLETGLSEVMSLKPRRFDWKNGDGENVAGFIAQEVETVLPDLIGDFKHDDLDDAKSVKMGDMIPTLVKAVQEQQAQIDELKAKLENK
;
A
#
# COMPACT_ATOMS: atom_id res chain seq x y z
N ASN A 1 26.43 10.07 -39.16
CA ASN A 1 26.20 10.71 -37.85
C ASN A 1 25.00 10.06 -37.19
N GLY A 2 25.24 8.87 -36.60
CA GLY A 2 24.21 8.17 -35.82
C GLY A 2 23.84 8.99 -34.59
N LYS A 3 22.61 9.47 -34.54
CA LYS A 3 22.08 10.25 -33.40
C LYS A 3 21.73 9.38 -32.20
N GLY A 4 22.10 8.09 -32.19
CA GLY A 4 21.82 7.18 -31.10
C GLY A 4 22.39 5.79 -31.32
N GLY A 5 22.34 4.95 -30.30
CA GLY A 5 22.82 3.57 -30.32
C GLY A 5 22.95 2.98 -28.92
N PHE A 6 23.33 1.70 -28.90
CA PHE A 6 23.77 1.03 -27.68
C PHE A 6 25.29 1.18 -27.57
N ILE A 7 25.75 1.54 -26.39
CA ILE A 7 27.17 1.65 -26.06
C ILE A 7 27.43 0.96 -24.72
N TYR A 8 28.62 0.37 -24.60
CA TYR A 8 29.13 -0.04 -23.29
C TYR A 8 30.01 1.07 -22.74
N ASP A 9 29.66 1.58 -21.56
CA ASP A 9 30.42 2.59 -20.85
C ASP A 9 31.35 1.93 -19.82
N HIS A 10 32.63 1.82 -20.17
CA HIS A 10 33.64 1.19 -19.32
C HIS A 10 33.85 1.92 -17.97
N SER A 11 33.58 3.23 -17.91
CA SER A 11 33.78 4.01 -16.69
C SER A 11 32.67 3.80 -15.67
N ALA A 12 31.44 3.52 -16.14
CA ALA A 12 30.28 3.27 -15.33
C ALA A 12 29.93 1.77 -15.22
N ASP A 13 30.68 0.91 -15.96
CA ASP A 13 30.40 -0.51 -16.13
C ASP A 13 28.93 -0.78 -16.49
N ALA A 14 28.44 -0.10 -17.53
CA ALA A 14 27.03 -0.08 -17.87
C ALA A 14 26.79 -0.19 -19.39
N MET A 15 25.78 -0.96 -19.78
CA MET A 15 25.22 -0.92 -21.13
C MET A 15 24.22 0.24 -21.21
N ARG A 16 24.44 1.19 -22.14
CA ARG A 16 23.62 2.41 -22.25
C ARG A 16 22.97 2.51 -23.62
N HIS A 17 21.72 2.95 -23.66
CA HIS A 17 21.03 3.35 -24.88
C HIS A 17 20.98 4.88 -24.97
N ILE A 18 21.59 5.40 -26.01
CA ILE A 18 21.64 6.84 -26.31
C ILE A 18 20.71 7.11 -27.49
N ALA A 19 19.86 8.11 -27.37
CA ALA A 19 19.06 8.64 -28.48
C ALA A 19 19.00 10.17 -28.33
N ASN A 20 18.99 10.89 -29.48
CA ASN A 20 18.92 12.34 -29.51
C ASN A 20 19.93 13.03 -28.55
N ALA A 21 21.18 12.51 -28.51
CA ALA A 21 22.28 12.96 -27.65
C ALA A 21 22.06 12.83 -26.15
N GLY A 22 20.99 12.14 -25.68
CA GLY A 22 20.70 11.83 -24.29
C GLY A 22 20.68 10.35 -24.02
N GLU A 23 21.00 9.97 -22.78
CA GLU A 23 20.79 8.62 -22.29
C GLU A 23 19.33 8.44 -21.89
N HIS A 24 18.69 7.39 -22.40
CA HIS A 24 17.28 7.09 -22.13
C HIS A 24 17.08 5.77 -21.40
N MET A 25 18.07 4.86 -21.45
CA MET A 25 18.00 3.56 -20.78
C MET A 25 19.43 3.06 -20.49
N ARG A 26 19.59 2.31 -19.41
CA ARG A 26 20.82 1.56 -19.11
C ARG A 26 20.54 0.24 -18.42
N ILE A 27 21.48 -0.69 -18.54
CA ILE A 27 21.69 -1.78 -17.60
C ILE A 27 22.95 -1.44 -16.83
N ASP A 28 22.85 -1.24 -15.51
CA ASP A 28 23.99 -0.87 -14.66
C ASP A 28 24.85 -2.09 -14.26
N SER A 29 25.96 -1.84 -13.57
CA SER A 29 26.89 -2.88 -13.10
C SER A 29 26.27 -3.88 -12.11
N SER A 30 25.14 -3.57 -11.51
CA SER A 30 24.38 -4.46 -10.62
C SER A 30 23.30 -5.25 -11.36
N GLY A 31 23.20 -5.11 -12.70
CA GLY A 31 22.19 -5.79 -13.53
C GLY A 31 20.82 -5.15 -13.50
N ASN A 32 20.67 -3.94 -12.95
CA ASN A 32 19.40 -3.21 -12.94
C ASN A 32 19.13 -2.57 -14.30
N LEU A 33 17.89 -2.71 -14.81
CA LEU A 33 17.44 -1.98 -16.00
C LEU A 33 16.78 -0.67 -15.56
N LEU A 34 17.37 0.45 -15.95
CA LEU A 34 16.88 1.80 -15.69
C LEU A 34 16.33 2.43 -16.97
N VAL A 35 15.15 3.06 -16.90
CA VAL A 35 14.56 3.80 -18.02
C VAL A 35 14.21 5.21 -17.55
N GLY A 36 14.72 6.23 -18.28
CA GLY A 36 14.51 7.63 -17.98
C GLY A 36 15.34 8.17 -16.82
N LYS A 37 16.24 7.36 -16.24
CA LYS A 37 17.10 7.73 -15.11
C LYS A 37 18.45 7.03 -15.17
N THR A 38 19.42 7.56 -14.43
CA THR A 38 20.78 7.02 -14.36
C THR A 38 21.20 6.51 -12.98
N SER A 39 20.36 6.73 -11.96
CA SER A 39 20.53 6.23 -10.61
C SER A 39 19.44 5.20 -10.28
N SER A 40 19.83 4.08 -9.67
CA SER A 40 18.89 3.06 -9.20
C SER A 40 18.13 3.47 -7.94
N SER A 41 18.56 4.53 -7.22
CA SER A 41 17.82 5.02 -6.05
C SER A 41 16.39 5.41 -6.38
N PRO A 42 15.37 4.87 -5.70
CA PRO A 42 13.97 5.22 -5.97
C PRO A 42 13.64 6.68 -5.62
N SER A 43 14.41 7.33 -4.75
CA SER A 43 14.18 8.73 -4.33
C SER A 43 14.88 9.76 -5.23
N SER A 44 15.62 9.33 -6.26
CA SER A 44 16.36 10.23 -7.16
C SER A 44 15.90 10.08 -8.60
N GLN A 45 15.76 11.17 -9.32
CA GLN A 45 15.39 11.21 -10.74
C GLN A 45 14.07 10.50 -11.06
N THR A 46 13.29 11.02 -11.96
CA THR A 46 12.08 10.36 -12.49
C THR A 46 12.44 9.25 -13.46
N GLY A 47 11.63 8.19 -13.47
CA GLY A 47 11.83 7.03 -14.34
C GLY A 47 11.49 5.73 -13.65
N SER A 48 11.83 4.61 -14.27
CA SER A 48 11.61 3.28 -13.71
C SER A 48 12.91 2.50 -13.56
N VAL A 49 12.92 1.57 -12.62
CA VAL A 49 13.98 0.60 -12.40
C VAL A 49 13.38 -0.78 -12.26
N ASN A 50 13.86 -1.73 -13.08
CA ASN A 50 13.74 -3.16 -12.79
C ASN A 50 15.05 -3.59 -12.15
N TYR A 51 15.03 -3.94 -10.87
CA TYR A 51 16.21 -4.43 -10.16
C TYR A 51 16.52 -5.87 -10.55
N GLY A 52 17.79 -6.23 -10.52
CA GLY A 52 18.25 -7.57 -10.86
C GLY A 52 17.70 -8.69 -9.95
N ASP A 53 17.23 -8.34 -8.75
CA ASP A 53 16.56 -9.21 -7.78
C ASP A 53 15.03 -9.33 -7.97
N GLY A 54 14.47 -8.68 -9.02
CA GLY A 54 13.05 -8.74 -9.36
C GLY A 54 12.18 -7.64 -8.76
N PHE A 55 12.75 -6.70 -8.01
CA PHE A 55 12.00 -5.53 -7.54
C PHE A 55 11.79 -4.51 -8.68
N PHE A 56 10.61 -3.89 -8.74
CA PHE A 56 10.27 -2.83 -9.69
C PHE A 56 9.93 -1.54 -8.95
N ALA A 57 10.56 -0.44 -9.32
CA ALA A 57 10.28 0.88 -8.76
C ALA A 57 9.94 1.91 -9.87
N LEU A 58 8.96 2.75 -9.57
CA LEU A 58 8.62 3.95 -10.34
C LEU A 58 8.90 5.19 -9.49
N THR A 59 9.63 6.15 -10.06
CA THR A 59 9.85 7.47 -9.47
C THR A 59 9.18 8.51 -10.35
N LEU A 60 8.29 9.29 -9.76
CA LEU A 60 7.40 10.20 -10.48
C LEU A 60 7.53 11.61 -9.94
N THR A 61 7.15 12.60 -10.76
CA THR A 61 6.88 13.96 -10.28
C THR A 61 5.37 14.12 -10.04
N ASN A 62 4.99 15.05 -9.17
CA ASN A 62 3.57 15.37 -8.89
C ASN A 62 2.80 15.94 -10.10
N SER A 63 3.43 16.02 -11.28
CA SER A 63 2.79 16.54 -12.49
C SER A 63 1.89 15.55 -13.22
N ARG A 64 1.85 14.27 -12.78
CA ARG A 64 0.96 13.25 -13.36
C ARG A 64 -0.07 12.81 -12.33
N ALA A 65 -1.34 12.77 -12.76
CA ALA A 65 -2.43 12.27 -11.93
C ALA A 65 -2.33 10.75 -11.70
N ASP A 66 -1.91 9.99 -12.73
CA ASP A 66 -1.82 8.52 -12.70
C ASP A 66 -0.38 8.07 -12.79
N THR A 67 -0.01 7.08 -11.99
CA THR A 67 1.36 6.56 -11.90
C THR A 67 1.52 5.18 -12.52
N LEU A 68 0.56 4.30 -12.29
CA LEU A 68 0.47 2.96 -12.85
C LEU A 68 -0.97 2.73 -13.28
N ASN A 69 -1.19 2.26 -14.51
CA ASN A 69 -2.55 1.97 -14.94
C ASN A 69 -2.64 0.67 -15.76
N VAL A 70 -3.83 0.06 -15.74
CA VAL A 70 -4.24 -1.03 -16.62
C VAL A 70 -5.42 -0.54 -17.44
N TYR A 71 -5.20 -0.31 -18.73
CA TYR A 71 -6.22 0.09 -19.68
C TYR A 71 -6.63 -1.10 -20.57
N ASN A 72 -7.93 -1.37 -20.62
CA ASN A 72 -8.47 -2.40 -21.49
C ASN A 72 -8.96 -1.74 -22.80
N THR A 73 -8.25 -1.99 -23.89
CA THR A 73 -8.55 -1.39 -25.21
C THR A 73 -9.88 -1.86 -25.79
N SER A 74 -10.25 -3.13 -25.57
CA SER A 74 -11.54 -3.66 -26.06
C SER A 74 -12.74 -3.06 -25.35
N ALA A 75 -12.57 -2.69 -24.08
CA ALA A 75 -13.61 -2.04 -23.29
C ALA A 75 -13.50 -0.50 -23.30
N SER A 76 -12.45 0.04 -23.94
CA SER A 76 -12.12 1.48 -23.93
C SER A 76 -12.17 2.11 -22.55
N ALA A 77 -11.63 1.41 -21.53
CA ALA A 77 -11.74 1.81 -20.12
C ALA A 77 -10.51 1.43 -19.28
N TYR A 78 -10.19 2.29 -18.32
CA TYR A 78 -9.28 1.95 -17.24
C TYR A 78 -9.91 0.90 -16.33
N ARG A 79 -9.15 -0.14 -15.98
CA ARG A 79 -9.56 -1.20 -15.05
C ARG A 79 -8.96 -1.03 -13.67
N PHE A 80 -7.78 -0.44 -13.62
CA PHE A 80 -7.03 -0.17 -12.40
C PHE A 80 -6.10 1.00 -12.66
N TYR A 81 -5.96 1.90 -11.70
CA TYR A 81 -4.87 2.88 -11.68
C TYR A 81 -4.52 3.30 -10.26
N LEU A 82 -3.24 3.65 -10.09
CA LEU A 82 -2.68 4.23 -8.87
C LEU A 82 -2.42 5.71 -9.13
N THR A 83 -2.87 6.61 -8.26
CA THR A 83 -2.58 8.04 -8.35
C THR A 83 -1.23 8.39 -7.72
N SER A 84 -0.71 9.58 -8.01
CA SER A 84 0.51 10.11 -7.37
C SER A 84 0.33 10.34 -5.86
N ALA A 85 -0.89 10.50 -5.37
CA ALA A 85 -1.24 10.58 -3.96
C ALA A 85 -1.41 9.21 -3.28
N GLY A 86 -1.10 8.10 -3.98
CA GLY A 86 -1.18 6.74 -3.41
C GLY A 86 -2.58 6.14 -3.39
N GLN A 87 -3.58 6.78 -4.02
CA GLN A 87 -4.94 6.24 -4.09
C GLN A 87 -5.04 5.15 -5.15
N ILE A 88 -5.67 4.04 -4.82
CA ILE A 88 -5.94 2.93 -5.74
C ILE A 88 -7.37 3.05 -6.25
N HIS A 89 -7.53 3.10 -7.58
CA HIS A 89 -8.81 3.07 -8.25
C HIS A 89 -8.92 1.78 -9.07
N ALA A 90 -10.02 1.06 -8.90
CA ALA A 90 -10.28 -0.18 -9.63
C ALA A 90 -11.78 -0.31 -9.95
N THR A 91 -12.12 -1.01 -11.03
CA THR A 91 -13.51 -1.33 -11.37
C THR A 91 -14.13 -2.38 -10.44
N SER A 92 -13.31 -3.05 -9.63
CA SER A 92 -13.74 -3.97 -8.58
C SER A 92 -12.99 -3.64 -7.30
N THR A 93 -13.70 -3.61 -6.18
CA THR A 93 -13.13 -3.45 -4.84
C THR A 93 -12.83 -4.78 -4.15
N SER A 94 -13.10 -5.90 -4.85
CA SER A 94 -12.86 -7.24 -4.31
C SER A 94 -11.36 -7.56 -4.32
N ILE A 95 -10.79 -7.67 -3.12
CA ILE A 95 -9.49 -8.27 -2.89
C ILE A 95 -9.76 -9.66 -2.33
N THR A 96 -9.40 -10.71 -3.09
CA THR A 96 -9.61 -12.10 -2.66
C THR A 96 -8.40 -12.54 -1.85
N ALA A 97 -8.60 -12.73 -0.55
CA ALA A 97 -7.58 -13.28 0.33
C ALA A 97 -7.54 -14.82 0.24
N ILE A 98 -6.34 -15.40 0.17
CA ILE A 98 -6.14 -16.84 0.31
C ILE A 98 -6.43 -17.21 1.75
N SER A 99 -7.43 -18.10 2.00
CA SER A 99 -7.89 -18.44 3.34
C SER A 99 -8.33 -19.89 3.48
N ASP A 100 -7.71 -20.82 2.74
CA ASP A 100 -7.98 -22.26 2.83
C ASP A 100 -7.46 -22.81 4.17
N GLU A 101 -8.30 -23.59 4.88
CA GLU A 101 -7.97 -24.21 6.15
C GLU A 101 -6.71 -25.08 6.07
N ARG A 102 -6.51 -25.79 4.95
CA ARG A 102 -5.36 -26.67 4.73
C ARG A 102 -4.00 -25.96 4.71
N LEU A 103 -4.00 -24.62 4.61
CA LEU A 103 -2.83 -23.77 4.63
C LEU A 103 -2.59 -23.11 6.00
N LYS A 104 -3.37 -23.50 7.02
CA LYS A 104 -3.37 -22.89 8.34
C LYS A 104 -3.12 -23.93 9.42
N GLU A 105 -2.54 -23.51 10.51
CA GLU A 105 -2.35 -24.31 11.72
C GLU A 105 -2.69 -23.49 12.96
N ASN A 106 -2.82 -24.13 14.12
CA ASN A 106 -3.10 -23.51 15.41
C ASN A 106 -4.34 -22.58 15.37
N ILE A 107 -5.42 -23.04 14.72
CA ILE A 107 -6.65 -22.28 14.59
C ILE A 107 -7.35 -22.22 15.95
N VAL A 108 -7.51 -21.02 16.48
CA VAL A 108 -8.18 -20.74 17.77
C VAL A 108 -9.18 -19.59 17.59
N ASP A 109 -10.11 -19.46 18.52
CA ASP A 109 -11.06 -18.36 18.54
C ASP A 109 -10.34 -17.04 18.82
N LEU A 110 -10.81 -15.96 18.16
CA LEU A 110 -10.31 -14.62 18.40
C LEU A 110 -10.74 -14.13 19.78
N GLU A 111 -9.80 -13.60 20.58
CA GLU A 111 -10.09 -13.11 21.92
C GLU A 111 -10.56 -11.65 21.91
N THR A 112 -10.08 -10.84 20.96
CA THR A 112 -10.43 -9.41 20.85
C THR A 112 -11.82 -9.23 20.23
N GLY A 113 -12.64 -8.36 20.84
CA GLY A 113 -14.03 -8.19 20.44
C GLY A 113 -14.60 -6.80 20.80
N LEU A 114 -15.76 -6.79 21.43
CA LEU A 114 -16.52 -5.56 21.75
C LEU A 114 -15.75 -4.61 22.67
N SER A 115 -15.03 -5.11 23.64
CA SER A 115 -14.24 -4.33 24.60
C SER A 115 -13.20 -3.47 23.89
N GLU A 116 -12.42 -4.09 23.00
CA GLU A 116 -11.36 -3.44 22.23
C GLU A 116 -11.96 -2.44 21.25
N VAL A 117 -13.00 -2.82 20.52
CA VAL A 117 -13.68 -1.92 19.56
C VAL A 117 -14.21 -0.66 20.28
N MET A 118 -14.80 -0.80 21.46
CA MET A 118 -15.30 0.33 22.25
C MET A 118 -14.19 1.22 22.80
N SER A 119 -12.96 0.71 22.89
CA SER A 119 -11.78 1.45 23.35
C SER A 119 -11.07 2.20 22.24
N LEU A 120 -11.31 1.87 20.97
CA LEU A 120 -10.76 2.57 19.83
C LEU A 120 -11.30 3.99 19.73
N LYS A 121 -10.48 4.89 19.19
CA LYS A 121 -10.80 6.33 19.05
C LYS A 121 -10.82 6.73 17.57
N PRO A 122 -11.97 6.71 16.89
CA PRO A 122 -12.08 7.31 15.56
C PRO A 122 -11.74 8.80 15.62
N ARG A 123 -10.90 9.25 14.69
CA ARG A 123 -10.39 10.62 14.65
C ARG A 123 -10.71 11.27 13.31
N ARG A 124 -10.60 12.60 13.26
CA ARG A 124 -10.41 13.40 12.05
C ARG A 124 -9.08 14.11 12.15
N PHE A 125 -8.38 14.20 11.04
CA PHE A 125 -7.06 14.81 10.96
C PHE A 125 -6.79 15.37 9.56
N ASP A 126 -5.78 16.23 9.48
CA ASP A 126 -5.23 16.74 8.24
C ASP A 126 -3.85 16.13 8.02
N TRP A 127 -3.53 15.79 6.78
CA TRP A 127 -2.19 15.38 6.41
C TRP A 127 -1.27 16.59 6.32
N LYS A 128 -0.13 16.55 6.99
CA LYS A 128 0.86 17.65 7.00
C LYS A 128 1.42 17.98 5.62
N ASN A 129 1.47 17.01 4.73
CA ASN A 129 1.92 17.15 3.34
C ASN A 129 0.82 17.66 2.37
N GLY A 130 -0.40 17.91 2.88
CA GLY A 130 -1.52 18.43 2.08
C GLY A 130 -2.30 17.36 1.30
N ASP A 131 -2.05 16.06 1.52
CA ASP A 131 -2.74 14.96 0.82
C ASP A 131 -4.23 14.83 1.19
N GLY A 132 -4.70 15.55 2.22
CA GLY A 132 -6.11 15.60 2.58
C GLY A 132 -6.36 16.37 3.87
N GLU A 133 -7.52 17.04 3.93
CA GLU A 133 -8.03 17.74 5.10
C GLU A 133 -9.29 17.06 5.63
N ASN A 134 -9.47 17.11 6.94
CA ASN A 134 -10.65 16.57 7.65
C ASN A 134 -10.91 15.09 7.35
N VAL A 135 -9.84 14.29 7.17
CA VAL A 135 -9.89 12.86 6.86
C VAL A 135 -10.32 12.07 8.09
N ALA A 136 -11.27 11.16 7.96
CA ALA A 136 -11.66 10.24 9.02
C ALA A 136 -10.73 9.02 9.04
N GLY A 137 -10.27 8.63 10.23
CA GLY A 137 -9.38 7.49 10.39
C GLY A 137 -8.97 7.23 11.82
N PHE A 138 -7.86 6.57 12.01
CA PHE A 138 -7.26 6.24 13.29
C PHE A 138 -5.82 6.73 13.37
N ILE A 139 -5.34 6.98 14.57
CA ILE A 139 -3.93 7.26 14.85
C ILE A 139 -3.28 5.94 15.26
N ALA A 140 -2.23 5.53 14.57
CA ALA A 140 -1.58 4.22 14.76
C ALA A 140 -1.14 3.99 16.20
N GLN A 141 -0.56 5.02 16.87
CA GLN A 141 -0.14 4.94 18.26
C GLN A 141 -1.31 4.77 19.24
N GLU A 142 -2.50 5.29 18.92
CA GLU A 142 -3.70 5.07 19.73
C GLU A 142 -4.26 3.66 19.53
N VAL A 143 -4.23 3.15 18.29
CA VAL A 143 -4.65 1.76 17.98
C VAL A 143 -3.71 0.75 18.62
N GLU A 144 -2.40 0.99 18.61
CA GLU A 144 -1.38 0.12 19.20
C GLU A 144 -1.64 -0.19 20.68
N THR A 145 -2.18 0.77 21.44
CA THR A 145 -2.49 0.56 22.86
C THR A 145 -3.66 -0.40 23.09
N VAL A 146 -4.49 -0.65 22.09
CA VAL A 146 -5.71 -1.46 22.18
C VAL A 146 -5.58 -2.75 21.39
N LEU A 147 -5.09 -2.68 20.15
CA LEU A 147 -4.96 -3.76 19.17
C LEU A 147 -3.55 -3.72 18.54
N PRO A 148 -2.49 -4.10 19.24
CA PRO A 148 -1.12 -4.01 18.76
C PRO A 148 -0.87 -4.83 17.48
N ASP A 149 -1.59 -5.94 17.28
CA ASP A 149 -1.45 -6.82 16.11
C ASP A 149 -1.89 -6.12 14.80
N LEU A 150 -2.69 -5.06 14.90
CA LEU A 150 -3.09 -4.26 13.75
C LEU A 150 -2.04 -3.24 13.30
N ILE A 151 -0.92 -3.15 14.01
CA ILE A 151 0.15 -2.20 13.65
C ILE A 151 1.14 -2.88 12.72
N GLY A 152 1.52 -2.15 11.71
CA GLY A 152 2.59 -2.51 10.78
C GLY A 152 3.60 -1.38 10.64
N ASP A 153 4.74 -1.71 10.06
CA ASP A 153 5.78 -0.74 9.75
C ASP A 153 5.39 0.08 8.52
N PHE A 154 5.87 1.32 8.48
CA PHE A 154 5.77 2.21 7.33
C PHE A 154 7.12 2.89 7.08
N LYS A 155 7.60 2.86 5.83
CA LYS A 155 8.84 3.54 5.46
C LYS A 155 8.58 5.03 5.24
N HIS A 156 9.31 5.88 5.94
CA HIS A 156 9.26 7.33 5.81
C HIS A 156 10.67 7.90 5.92
N ASP A 157 11.02 8.88 5.07
CA ASP A 157 12.38 9.42 4.99
C ASP A 157 12.82 10.14 6.28
N ASP A 158 11.88 10.73 7.02
CA ASP A 158 12.14 11.51 8.24
C ASP A 158 11.78 10.80 9.54
N LEU A 159 11.28 9.54 9.49
CA LEU A 159 10.81 8.80 10.66
C LEU A 159 11.31 7.36 10.61
N ASP A 160 12.14 6.97 11.58
CA ASP A 160 12.70 5.61 11.66
C ASP A 160 11.69 4.55 12.13
N ASP A 161 10.65 4.97 12.88
CA ASP A 161 9.65 4.12 13.52
C ASP A 161 8.21 4.46 13.06
N ALA A 162 8.05 4.89 11.83
CA ALA A 162 6.73 5.23 11.29
C ALA A 162 5.81 4.01 11.28
N LYS A 163 4.56 4.20 11.76
CA LYS A 163 3.57 3.14 11.96
C LYS A 163 2.41 3.25 11.00
N SER A 164 1.91 2.10 10.56
CA SER A 164 0.69 1.97 9.77
C SER A 164 -0.37 1.16 10.51
N VAL A 165 -1.64 1.28 10.10
CA VAL A 165 -2.75 0.48 10.62
C VAL A 165 -3.24 -0.46 9.53
N LYS A 166 -3.28 -1.76 9.83
CA LYS A 166 -3.82 -2.82 8.95
C LYS A 166 -5.35 -2.81 9.02
N MET A 167 -5.99 -1.87 8.31
CA MET A 167 -7.44 -1.64 8.40
C MET A 167 -8.28 -2.89 8.06
N GLY A 168 -7.83 -3.71 7.11
CA GLY A 168 -8.53 -4.96 6.72
C GLY A 168 -8.55 -6.01 7.83
N ASP A 169 -7.51 -6.05 8.64
CA ASP A 169 -7.36 -7.03 9.73
C ASP A 169 -8.24 -6.69 10.95
N MET A 170 -8.87 -5.51 10.97
CA MET A 170 -9.86 -5.13 11.98
C MET A 170 -11.21 -5.84 11.78
N ILE A 171 -11.52 -6.34 10.59
CA ILE A 171 -12.82 -6.94 10.27
C ILE A 171 -13.16 -8.13 11.18
N PRO A 172 -12.28 -9.11 11.46
CA PRO A 172 -12.59 -10.21 12.38
C PRO A 172 -12.95 -9.72 13.79
N THR A 173 -12.25 -8.73 14.32
CA THR A 173 -12.54 -8.12 15.62
C THR A 173 -13.91 -7.43 15.62
N LEU A 174 -14.27 -6.73 14.55
CA LEU A 174 -15.61 -6.13 14.40
C LEU A 174 -16.71 -7.19 14.32
N VAL A 175 -16.47 -8.30 13.63
CA VAL A 175 -17.44 -9.43 13.59
C VAL A 175 -17.66 -10.01 14.98
N LYS A 176 -16.58 -10.25 15.73
CA LYS A 176 -16.65 -10.73 17.12
C LYS A 176 -17.40 -9.72 18.02
N ALA A 177 -17.11 -8.44 17.91
CA ALA A 177 -17.78 -7.39 18.66
C ALA A 177 -19.30 -7.37 18.42
N VAL A 178 -19.75 -7.53 17.16
CA VAL A 178 -21.18 -7.62 16.81
C VAL A 178 -21.82 -8.86 17.40
N GLN A 179 -21.14 -10.01 17.40
CA GLN A 179 -21.64 -11.25 17.99
C GLN A 179 -21.82 -11.11 19.53
N GLU A 180 -20.85 -10.51 20.21
CA GLU A 180 -20.93 -10.25 21.66
C GLU A 180 -22.03 -9.24 21.99
N GLN A 181 -22.16 -8.17 21.20
CA GLN A 181 -23.23 -7.20 21.35
C GLN A 181 -24.61 -7.85 21.17
N GLN A 182 -24.77 -8.73 20.18
CA GLN A 182 -26.03 -9.46 19.97
C GLN A 182 -26.36 -10.37 21.16
N ALA A 183 -25.38 -11.08 21.72
CA ALA A 183 -25.58 -11.91 22.89
C ALA A 183 -26.08 -11.09 24.11
N GLN A 184 -25.51 -9.90 24.36
CA GLN A 184 -25.95 -8.97 25.40
C GLN A 184 -27.38 -8.50 25.17
N ILE A 185 -27.76 -8.19 23.93
CA ILE A 185 -29.14 -7.79 23.57
C ILE A 185 -30.12 -8.93 23.85
N ASP A 186 -29.78 -10.18 23.50
CA ASP A 186 -30.66 -11.33 23.71
C ASP A 186 -30.82 -11.64 25.22
N GLU A 187 -29.76 -11.52 26.00
CA GLU A 187 -29.82 -11.63 27.46
C GLU A 187 -30.77 -10.56 28.08
N LEU A 188 -30.66 -9.30 27.61
CA LEU A 188 -31.52 -8.21 28.09
C LEU A 188 -33.00 -8.46 27.73
N LYS A 189 -33.30 -8.94 26.51
CA LYS A 189 -34.65 -9.30 26.10
C LYS A 189 -35.25 -10.41 26.99
N ALA A 190 -34.46 -11.47 27.20
CA ALA A 190 -34.91 -12.56 28.09
C ALA A 190 -35.21 -12.11 29.53
N LYS A 191 -34.42 -11.17 30.05
CA LYS A 191 -34.66 -10.57 31.37
C LYS A 191 -35.91 -9.69 31.42
N LEU A 192 -36.33 -9.08 30.32
CA LEU A 192 -37.53 -8.28 30.21
C LEU A 192 -38.79 -9.15 30.07
N GLU A 193 -38.73 -10.27 29.37
CA GLU A 193 -39.84 -11.20 29.17
C GLU A 193 -40.17 -11.99 30.45
N ASN A 194 -39.22 -12.15 31.38
CA ASN A 194 -39.37 -12.85 32.64
C ASN A 194 -39.82 -11.95 33.82
N LYS A 195 -40.18 -10.70 33.55
CA LYS A 195 -40.76 -9.74 34.52
C LYS A 195 -42.24 -9.55 34.27
#